data_d76f9b3e0639d193904ed214aa776fac
#
_entry.id   d76f9b3e0639d193904ed214aa776fac
#
_cell.length_a   1.000
_cell.length_b   1.000
_cell.length_c   1.000
_cell.angle_alpha   90.00
_cell.angle_beta   90.00
_cell.angle_gamma   90.00
#
_symmetry.space_group_name_H-M   'P 1'
#
loop_
_entity.id
_entity.type
_entity.pdbx_description
1 polymer ?
#
loop_
_entity_poly.entity_id
_entity_poly.type
_entity_poly.pdbx_seq_one_letter_code
_entity_poly.pdbx_strand_id
1 'polypeptide(L)'
;MATPEDVRRARLEADYEEMKSIRGNVISWQAYGNPPHEYIVGFNIRSYINTSLTRDEHRIRIILSPSHPFEKPVVMMHEMVPIFHPHVWPDGKVCIGGWDYREGLGSFVVKLARLFQYDPDLVDPYSIANYNAADWYYANPTLFPSDRQILPVPGREPAPSQTFQVKKVSDSPSGAATTNQPPQPPPPPRRTFLIRK
;
A
#
# COMPACT_ATOMS: atom_id res chain seq x y z
N MET A 1 8.72 -39.76 -9.81
CA MET A 1 8.53 -38.45 -10.47
C MET A 1 7.46 -37.72 -9.70
N ALA A 2 7.65 -36.40 -9.45
CA ALA A 2 6.62 -35.58 -8.82
C ALA A 2 5.38 -35.46 -9.72
N THR A 3 4.20 -35.57 -9.15
CA THR A 3 2.94 -35.36 -9.88
C THR A 3 2.67 -33.85 -10.06
N PRO A 4 1.82 -33.44 -11.00
CA PRO A 4 1.40 -32.03 -11.10
C PRO A 4 0.81 -31.48 -9.78
N GLU A 5 0.15 -32.31 -9.01
CA GLU A 5 -0.42 -31.95 -7.71
C GLU A 5 0.69 -31.72 -6.66
N ASP A 6 1.74 -32.54 -6.65
CA ASP A 6 2.91 -32.35 -5.77
C ASP A 6 3.61 -31.03 -6.09
N VAL A 7 3.78 -30.72 -7.38
CA VAL A 7 4.39 -29.45 -7.83
C VAL A 7 3.54 -28.26 -7.38
N ARG A 8 2.24 -28.33 -7.57
CA ARG A 8 1.30 -27.29 -7.13
C ARG A 8 1.35 -27.10 -5.62
N ARG A 9 1.28 -28.18 -4.86
CA ARG A 9 1.35 -28.13 -3.37
C ARG A 9 2.62 -27.48 -2.90
N ALA A 10 3.77 -27.93 -3.37
CA ALA A 10 5.08 -27.35 -3.02
C ALA A 10 5.15 -25.86 -3.36
N ARG A 11 4.57 -25.47 -4.50
CA ARG A 11 4.52 -24.05 -4.89
C ARG A 11 3.60 -23.23 -3.97
N LEU A 12 2.42 -23.69 -3.61
CA LEU A 12 1.50 -23.00 -2.70
C LEU A 12 2.13 -22.83 -1.31
N GLU A 13 2.87 -23.81 -0.83
CA GLU A 13 3.62 -23.73 0.43
C GLU A 13 4.73 -22.67 0.36
N ALA A 14 5.51 -22.64 -0.72
CA ALA A 14 6.54 -21.62 -0.94
C ALA A 14 5.95 -20.21 -1.05
N ASP A 15 4.85 -20.05 -1.77
CA ASP A 15 4.11 -18.79 -1.90
C ASP A 15 3.60 -18.29 -0.54
N TYR A 16 3.12 -19.20 0.32
CA TYR A 16 2.66 -18.86 1.65
C TYR A 16 3.82 -18.37 2.54
N GLU A 17 5.00 -19.00 2.46
CA GLU A 17 6.19 -18.54 3.18
C GLU A 17 6.63 -17.15 2.69
N GLU A 18 6.64 -16.92 1.38
CA GLU A 18 6.96 -15.60 0.84
C GLU A 18 5.95 -14.52 1.27
N MET A 19 4.65 -14.85 1.30
CA MET A 19 3.60 -13.96 1.80
C MET A 19 3.84 -13.57 3.26
N LYS A 20 4.35 -14.47 4.11
CA LYS A 20 4.70 -14.12 5.51
C LYS A 20 5.75 -13.03 5.59
N SER A 21 6.73 -13.04 4.69
CA SER A 21 7.83 -12.08 4.68
C SER A 21 7.41 -10.64 4.34
N ILE A 22 6.27 -10.46 3.66
CA ILE A 22 5.78 -9.14 3.26
C ILE A 22 4.71 -8.56 4.19
N ARG A 23 4.31 -9.30 5.22
CA ARG A 23 3.31 -8.84 6.18
C ARG A 23 3.86 -7.69 7.03
N GLY A 24 3.13 -6.58 7.09
CA GLY A 24 3.54 -5.39 7.84
C GLY A 24 2.45 -4.32 7.88
N ASN A 25 2.85 -3.08 8.13
CA ASN A 25 1.92 -1.96 8.23
C ASN A 25 1.31 -1.56 6.88
N VAL A 26 2.03 -1.79 5.77
CA VAL A 26 1.57 -1.41 4.42
C VAL A 26 0.76 -2.53 3.78
N ILE A 27 1.17 -3.80 4.02
CA ILE A 27 0.54 -4.99 3.45
C ILE A 27 0.09 -5.91 4.58
N SER A 28 -1.18 -6.22 4.61
CA SER A 28 -1.81 -7.21 5.48
C SER A 28 -2.55 -8.25 4.65
N TRP A 29 -2.78 -9.44 5.18
CA TRP A 29 -3.53 -10.45 4.44
C TRP A 29 -4.12 -11.53 5.33
N GLN A 30 -5.15 -12.19 4.80
CA GLN A 30 -5.73 -13.42 5.31
C GLN A 30 -5.66 -14.48 4.20
N ALA A 31 -5.42 -15.73 4.56
CA ALA A 31 -5.27 -16.84 3.61
C ALA A 31 -6.30 -17.93 3.89
N TYR A 32 -6.79 -18.57 2.83
CA TYR A 32 -7.81 -19.61 2.87
C TYR A 32 -7.37 -20.82 2.05
N GLY A 33 -7.76 -22.01 2.56
CA GLY A 33 -7.37 -23.32 1.99
C GLY A 33 -6.18 -23.95 2.72
N ASN A 34 -5.93 -25.24 2.42
CA ASN A 34 -4.80 -26.00 2.96
C ASN A 34 -4.23 -26.94 1.88
N PRO A 35 -3.06 -26.60 1.26
CA PRO A 35 -2.33 -25.34 1.42
C PRO A 35 -3.16 -24.14 0.92
N PRO A 36 -2.84 -22.91 1.39
CA PRO A 36 -3.58 -21.72 1.01
C PRO A 36 -3.52 -21.44 -0.50
N HIS A 37 -4.69 -21.17 -1.08
CA HIS A 37 -4.84 -20.88 -2.51
C HIS A 37 -5.77 -19.69 -2.80
N GLU A 38 -6.26 -19.05 -1.74
CA GLU A 38 -7.02 -17.81 -1.82
C GLU A 38 -6.52 -16.84 -0.74
N TYR A 39 -6.43 -15.56 -1.09
CA TYR A 39 -5.95 -14.51 -0.19
C TYR A 39 -6.84 -13.28 -0.30
N ILE A 40 -7.18 -12.69 0.86
CA ILE A 40 -7.67 -11.32 0.95
C ILE A 40 -6.50 -10.47 1.41
N VAL A 41 -6.03 -9.59 0.55
CA VAL A 41 -4.86 -8.73 0.80
C VAL A 41 -5.31 -7.30 0.99
N GLY A 42 -4.94 -6.70 2.11
CA GLY A 42 -5.16 -5.29 2.43
C GLY A 42 -3.90 -4.47 2.18
N PHE A 43 -4.08 -3.29 1.60
CA PHE A 43 -3.02 -2.31 1.35
C PHE A 43 -3.36 -0.99 2.02
N ASN A 44 -2.43 -0.48 2.84
CA ASN A 44 -2.48 0.88 3.38
C ASN A 44 -1.69 1.80 2.42
N ILE A 45 -2.29 2.11 1.29
CA ILE A 45 -1.70 2.87 0.19
C ILE A 45 -2.74 3.86 -0.31
N ARG A 46 -2.34 5.11 -0.50
CA ARG A 46 -3.22 6.13 -1.08
C ARG A 46 -3.36 5.91 -2.58
N SER A 47 -4.61 5.68 -3.01
CA SER A 47 -4.96 5.57 -4.43
C SER A 47 -6.22 6.39 -4.73
N TYR A 48 -6.37 6.81 -5.97
CA TYR A 48 -7.56 7.53 -6.43
C TYR A 48 -8.72 6.53 -6.64
N ILE A 49 -9.93 6.95 -6.22
CA ILE A 49 -11.19 6.24 -6.49
C ILE A 49 -12.05 6.95 -7.56
N ASN A 50 -11.68 8.18 -7.89
CA ASN A 50 -12.12 8.95 -9.05
C ASN A 50 -11.10 10.08 -9.31
N THR A 51 -11.40 11.01 -10.20
CA THR A 51 -10.50 12.12 -10.60
C THR A 51 -10.17 13.11 -9.47
N SER A 52 -10.86 13.10 -8.33
CA SER A 52 -10.72 14.08 -7.25
C SER A 52 -10.67 13.51 -5.85
N LEU A 53 -11.04 12.25 -5.66
CA LEU A 53 -11.08 11.60 -4.35
C LEU A 53 -10.07 10.48 -4.26
N THR A 54 -9.39 10.42 -3.13
CA THR A 54 -8.47 9.32 -2.77
C THR A 54 -9.00 8.50 -1.61
N ARG A 55 -8.50 7.29 -1.48
CA ARG A 55 -8.70 6.41 -0.33
C ARG A 55 -7.36 5.78 0.04
N ASP A 56 -7.10 5.63 1.35
CA ASP A 56 -5.81 5.16 1.86
C ASP A 56 -5.78 3.65 2.12
N GLU A 57 -6.95 2.99 2.15
CA GLU A 57 -7.06 1.55 2.37
C GLU A 57 -7.77 0.86 1.21
N HIS A 58 -7.17 -0.21 0.72
CA HIS A 58 -7.73 -1.02 -0.36
C HIS A 58 -7.59 -2.50 -0.03
N ARG A 59 -8.53 -3.31 -0.50
CA ARG A 59 -8.47 -4.76 -0.39
C ARG A 59 -8.66 -5.40 -1.75
N ILE A 60 -7.94 -6.48 -1.96
CA ILE A 60 -8.11 -7.34 -3.12
C ILE A 60 -8.33 -8.79 -2.69
N ARG A 61 -8.98 -9.53 -3.54
CA ARG A 61 -9.06 -10.98 -3.48
C ARG A 61 -8.17 -11.56 -4.56
N ILE A 62 -7.27 -12.45 -4.18
CA ILE A 62 -6.40 -13.21 -5.08
C ILE A 62 -6.81 -14.67 -5.02
N ILE A 63 -7.08 -15.27 -6.18
CA ILE A 63 -7.40 -16.69 -6.30
C ILE A 63 -6.36 -17.35 -7.19
N LEU A 64 -5.69 -18.37 -6.64
CA LEU A 64 -4.74 -19.22 -7.35
C LEU A 64 -5.50 -20.42 -7.92
N SER A 65 -5.45 -20.57 -9.24
CA SER A 65 -6.19 -21.62 -9.95
C SER A 65 -5.68 -23.03 -9.60
N PRO A 66 -6.42 -24.07 -9.96
CA PRO A 66 -5.92 -25.45 -9.88
C PRO A 66 -4.65 -25.70 -10.69
N SER A 67 -4.40 -24.90 -11.77
CA SER A 67 -3.22 -24.99 -12.62
C SER A 67 -2.07 -24.09 -12.15
N HIS A 68 -2.19 -23.40 -10.99
CA HIS A 68 -1.11 -22.59 -10.44
C HIS A 68 0.17 -23.44 -10.23
N PRO A 69 1.37 -22.93 -10.60
CA PRO A 69 1.70 -21.56 -11.02
C PRO A 69 1.61 -21.29 -12.53
N PHE A 70 1.23 -22.26 -13.36
CA PHE A 70 1.26 -22.13 -14.81
C PHE A 70 0.13 -21.27 -15.37
N GLU A 71 -0.91 -21.04 -14.59
CA GLU A 71 -1.98 -20.12 -14.89
C GLU A 71 -1.93 -18.90 -13.97
N LYS A 72 -2.14 -17.71 -14.54
CA LYS A 72 -2.08 -16.46 -13.79
C LYS A 72 -3.16 -16.37 -12.71
N PRO A 73 -2.86 -15.75 -11.56
CA PRO A 73 -3.86 -15.49 -10.52
C PRO A 73 -5.01 -14.64 -11.02
N VAL A 74 -6.21 -14.87 -10.47
CA VAL A 74 -7.33 -13.95 -10.62
C VAL A 74 -7.25 -12.93 -9.50
N VAL A 75 -7.27 -11.64 -9.86
CA VAL A 75 -7.18 -10.54 -8.89
C VAL A 75 -8.40 -9.63 -9.06
N MET A 76 -9.13 -9.42 -7.98
CA MET A 76 -10.34 -8.59 -7.93
C MET A 76 -10.25 -7.61 -6.76
N MET A 77 -10.65 -6.36 -6.95
CA MET A 77 -10.91 -5.45 -5.84
C MET A 77 -12.03 -6.04 -4.97
N HIS A 78 -11.91 -5.90 -3.67
CA HIS A 78 -12.89 -6.40 -2.71
C HIS A 78 -13.95 -5.35 -2.34
N GLU A 79 -13.66 -4.07 -2.62
CA GLU A 79 -14.57 -2.95 -2.38
C GLU A 79 -15.57 -2.77 -3.53
N MET A 80 -16.76 -2.22 -3.19
CA MET A 80 -17.78 -1.86 -4.19
C MET A 80 -17.31 -0.76 -5.17
N VAL A 81 -16.44 0.14 -4.70
CA VAL A 81 -15.83 1.19 -5.52
C VAL A 81 -14.35 0.86 -5.68
N PRO A 82 -13.95 0.36 -6.84
CA PRO A 82 -12.54 0.05 -7.11
C PRO A 82 -11.69 1.33 -7.21
N ILE A 83 -10.37 1.15 -7.23
CA ILE A 83 -9.45 2.25 -7.54
C ILE A 83 -9.63 2.69 -8.99
N PHE A 84 -9.53 4.00 -9.24
CA PHE A 84 -9.63 4.62 -10.57
C PHE A 84 -8.28 4.59 -11.28
N HIS A 85 -7.89 3.41 -11.77
CA HIS A 85 -6.55 3.13 -12.27
C HIS A 85 -6.58 2.58 -13.71
N PRO A 86 -5.61 2.91 -14.59
CA PRO A 86 -5.56 2.39 -15.96
C PRO A 86 -5.67 0.86 -16.06
N HIS A 87 -5.13 0.12 -15.09
CA HIS A 87 -5.12 -1.34 -15.06
C HIS A 87 -6.22 -1.97 -14.17
N VAL A 88 -7.24 -1.21 -13.78
CA VAL A 88 -8.38 -1.74 -13.00
C VAL A 88 -9.68 -1.48 -13.75
N TRP A 89 -10.37 -2.55 -14.12
CA TRP A 89 -11.68 -2.44 -14.78
C TRP A 89 -12.71 -1.81 -13.83
N PRO A 90 -13.77 -1.18 -14.37
CA PRO A 90 -14.84 -0.61 -13.54
C PRO A 90 -15.56 -1.64 -12.66
N ASP A 91 -15.52 -2.93 -13.01
CA ASP A 91 -16.05 -4.04 -12.23
C ASP A 91 -15.12 -4.52 -11.11
N GLY A 92 -13.93 -3.89 -10.99
CA GLY A 92 -12.93 -4.20 -9.97
C GLY A 92 -11.92 -5.29 -10.34
N LYS A 93 -12.01 -5.90 -11.51
CA LYS A 93 -10.98 -6.83 -11.97
C LYS A 93 -9.67 -6.08 -12.22
N VAL A 94 -8.55 -6.67 -11.80
CA VAL A 94 -7.22 -6.06 -11.97
C VAL A 94 -6.51 -6.68 -13.17
N CYS A 95 -6.03 -5.82 -14.08
CA CYS A 95 -5.15 -6.24 -15.17
C CYS A 95 -3.73 -6.41 -14.64
N ILE A 96 -3.28 -7.63 -14.55
CA ILE A 96 -1.94 -7.95 -14.03
C ILE A 96 -0.87 -8.10 -15.13
N GLY A 97 -1.25 -7.89 -16.38
CA GLY A 97 -0.35 -8.05 -17.52
C GLY A 97 0.09 -9.50 -17.73
N GLY A 98 1.37 -9.66 -18.10
CA GLY A 98 2.02 -10.96 -18.20
C GLY A 98 2.22 -11.61 -16.84
N TRP A 99 2.17 -12.94 -16.79
CA TRP A 99 2.46 -13.74 -15.61
C TRP A 99 3.72 -14.56 -15.83
N ASP A 100 4.69 -14.42 -14.92
CA ASP A 100 5.85 -15.32 -14.85
C ASP A 100 5.57 -16.37 -13.78
N TYR A 101 5.47 -17.63 -14.16
CA TYR A 101 5.25 -18.75 -13.25
C TYR A 101 6.36 -18.94 -12.20
N ARG A 102 7.50 -18.28 -12.38
CA ARG A 102 8.62 -18.26 -11.42
C ARG A 102 8.47 -17.17 -10.37
N GLU A 103 7.68 -16.13 -10.65
CA GLU A 103 7.44 -15.03 -9.73
C GLU A 103 6.70 -15.54 -8.49
N GLY A 104 7.26 -15.37 -7.29
CA GLY A 104 6.62 -15.72 -6.04
C GLY A 104 5.41 -14.85 -5.74
N LEU A 105 4.47 -15.37 -4.95
CA LEU A 105 3.23 -14.65 -4.64
C LEU A 105 3.48 -13.37 -3.85
N GLY A 106 4.45 -13.37 -2.94
CA GLY A 106 4.83 -12.18 -2.18
C GLY A 106 5.37 -11.08 -3.10
N SER A 107 6.26 -11.44 -4.04
CA SER A 107 6.81 -10.55 -5.06
C SER A 107 5.70 -9.98 -5.94
N PHE A 108 4.77 -10.81 -6.35
CA PHE A 108 3.59 -10.40 -7.11
C PHE A 108 2.70 -9.42 -6.34
N VAL A 109 2.45 -9.66 -5.05
CA VAL A 109 1.65 -8.77 -4.20
C VAL A 109 2.34 -7.41 -4.01
N VAL A 110 3.66 -7.39 -3.83
CA VAL A 110 4.42 -6.13 -3.77
C VAL A 110 4.35 -5.37 -5.10
N LYS A 111 4.38 -6.07 -6.22
CA LYS A 111 4.18 -5.47 -7.55
C LYS A 111 2.77 -4.85 -7.70
N LEU A 112 1.73 -5.51 -7.17
CA LEU A 112 0.38 -4.93 -7.13
C LEU A 112 0.32 -3.69 -6.23
N ALA A 113 1.03 -3.67 -5.11
CA ALA A 113 1.14 -2.49 -4.25
C ALA A 113 1.78 -1.30 -5.00
N ARG A 114 2.86 -1.53 -5.76
CA ARG A 114 3.47 -0.52 -6.64
C ARG A 114 2.49 -0.04 -7.71
N LEU A 115 1.76 -0.96 -8.33
CA LEU A 115 0.74 -0.62 -9.32
C LEU A 115 -0.31 0.33 -8.72
N PHE A 116 -0.79 0.05 -7.49
CA PHE A 116 -1.78 0.89 -6.81
C PHE A 116 -1.23 2.23 -6.33
N GLN A 117 0.09 2.37 -6.20
CA GLN A 117 0.77 3.67 -6.03
C GLN A 117 0.87 4.46 -7.34
N TYR A 118 0.43 3.91 -8.48
CA TYR A 118 0.62 4.44 -9.83
C TYR A 118 2.10 4.57 -10.21
N ASP A 119 2.89 3.55 -9.89
CA ASP A 119 4.28 3.48 -10.30
C ASP A 119 4.37 3.53 -11.84
N PRO A 120 5.03 4.55 -12.42
CA PRO A 120 5.05 4.73 -13.87
C PRO A 120 5.67 3.54 -14.63
N ASP A 121 6.58 2.80 -13.98
CA ASP A 121 7.21 1.61 -14.59
C ASP A 121 6.23 0.44 -14.77
N LEU A 122 5.07 0.48 -14.10
CA LEU A 122 4.05 -0.57 -14.12
C LEU A 122 2.78 -0.15 -14.87
N VAL A 123 2.65 1.11 -15.28
CA VAL A 123 1.50 1.57 -16.09
C VAL A 123 1.81 1.37 -17.56
N ASP A 124 1.43 0.20 -18.09
CA ASP A 124 1.64 -0.17 -19.49
C ASP A 124 0.55 0.46 -20.38
N PRO A 125 0.92 1.37 -21.33
CA PRO A 125 -0.03 2.01 -22.23
C PRO A 125 -0.69 1.04 -23.23
N TYR A 126 -0.13 -0.14 -23.42
CA TYR A 126 -0.66 -1.15 -24.34
C TYR A 126 -1.60 -2.15 -23.68
N SER A 127 -1.81 -2.05 -22.35
CA SER A 127 -2.62 -3.00 -21.59
C SER A 127 -3.68 -2.27 -20.74
N ILE A 128 -4.40 -1.32 -21.35
CA ILE A 128 -5.38 -0.48 -20.64
C ILE A 128 -6.67 -1.26 -20.38
N ALA A 129 -7.09 -1.29 -19.11
CA ALA A 129 -8.34 -1.86 -18.63
C ALA A 129 -9.44 -0.80 -18.45
N ASN A 130 -9.05 0.45 -18.15
CA ASN A 130 -9.95 1.58 -17.91
C ASN A 130 -9.44 2.80 -18.66
N TYR A 131 -10.02 3.07 -19.82
CA TYR A 131 -9.60 4.18 -20.70
C TYR A 131 -9.81 5.54 -20.06
N ASN A 132 -10.92 5.74 -19.31
CA ASN A 132 -11.18 7.01 -18.63
C ASN A 132 -10.11 7.30 -17.56
N ALA A 133 -9.68 6.27 -16.84
CA ALA A 133 -8.61 6.40 -15.85
C ALA A 133 -7.25 6.63 -16.54
N ALA A 134 -7.01 6.01 -17.71
CA ALA A 134 -5.78 6.20 -18.46
C ALA A 134 -5.68 7.63 -19.01
N ASP A 135 -6.73 8.13 -19.64
CA ASP A 135 -6.78 9.50 -20.16
C ASP A 135 -6.51 10.52 -19.05
N TRP A 136 -7.15 10.32 -17.89
CA TRP A 136 -6.92 11.17 -16.73
C TRP A 136 -5.50 11.04 -16.16
N TYR A 137 -4.96 9.82 -16.08
CA TYR A 137 -3.60 9.56 -15.61
C TYR A 137 -2.57 10.31 -16.47
N TYR A 138 -2.63 10.16 -17.79
CA TYR A 138 -1.69 10.81 -18.70
C TYR A 138 -1.85 12.33 -18.78
N ALA A 139 -3.05 12.85 -18.52
CA ALA A 139 -3.30 14.30 -18.45
C ALA A 139 -2.79 14.95 -17.15
N ASN A 140 -2.50 14.15 -16.09
CA ASN A 140 -2.13 14.66 -14.77
C ASN A 140 -0.84 14.04 -14.20
N PRO A 141 0.29 14.05 -14.93
CA PRO A 141 1.50 13.30 -14.53
C PRO A 141 2.10 13.77 -13.19
N THR A 142 1.83 15.00 -12.76
CA THR A 142 2.33 15.56 -11.50
C THR A 142 1.65 15.00 -10.25
N LEU A 143 0.52 14.30 -10.41
CA LEU A 143 -0.20 13.66 -9.31
C LEU A 143 0.38 12.29 -8.94
N PHE A 144 1.30 11.76 -9.75
CA PHE A 144 1.79 10.38 -9.61
C PHE A 144 3.29 10.32 -9.31
N PRO A 145 3.73 9.32 -8.56
CA PRO A 145 2.93 8.32 -7.86
C PRO A 145 2.06 8.94 -6.77
N SER A 146 0.86 8.38 -6.56
CA SER A 146 -0.13 8.88 -5.60
C SER A 146 0.27 8.65 -4.13
N ASP A 147 1.14 7.68 -3.90
CA ASP A 147 1.75 7.34 -2.62
C ASP A 147 3.23 6.98 -2.84
N ARG A 148 4.03 7.16 -1.78
CA ARG A 148 5.48 6.88 -1.78
C ARG A 148 5.90 6.04 -0.58
N GLN A 149 4.99 5.26 -0.03
CA GLN A 149 5.31 4.36 1.07
C GLN A 149 6.35 3.32 0.63
N ILE A 150 7.31 3.05 1.52
CA ILE A 150 8.31 2.03 1.29
C ILE A 150 7.65 0.66 1.44
N LEU A 151 7.75 -0.14 0.40
CA LEU A 151 7.19 -1.48 0.35
C LEU A 151 8.18 -2.52 0.91
N PRO A 152 7.69 -3.62 1.48
CA PRO A 152 8.55 -4.71 1.94
C PRO A 152 9.29 -5.37 0.77
N VAL A 153 10.44 -5.96 1.07
CA VAL A 153 11.21 -6.77 0.12
C VAL A 153 10.89 -8.24 0.38
N PRO A 154 10.30 -8.96 -0.58
CA PRO A 154 9.96 -10.35 -0.42
C PRO A 154 11.18 -11.23 -0.08
N GLY A 155 10.99 -12.24 0.78
CA GLY A 155 12.08 -13.13 1.22
C GLY A 155 13.05 -12.52 2.23
N ARG A 156 12.90 -11.25 2.58
CA ARG A 156 13.67 -10.59 3.64
C ARG A 156 12.83 -10.53 4.91
N GLU A 157 13.38 -10.98 6.05
CA GLU A 157 12.68 -10.80 7.33
C GLU A 157 12.33 -9.32 7.53
N PRO A 158 11.08 -9.01 7.95
CA PRO A 158 10.73 -7.64 8.30
C PRO A 158 11.68 -7.16 9.40
N ALA A 159 12.26 -5.97 9.22
CA ALA A 159 13.09 -5.35 10.24
C ALA A 159 12.30 -5.32 11.56
N PRO A 160 12.88 -5.72 12.69
CA PRO A 160 12.19 -5.73 13.96
C PRO A 160 11.62 -4.33 14.22
N SER A 161 10.31 -4.26 14.48
CA SER A 161 9.62 -3.02 14.82
C SER A 161 10.37 -2.38 16.00
N GLN A 162 11.07 -1.28 15.77
CA GLN A 162 11.68 -0.52 16.84
C GLN A 162 10.54 0.08 17.66
N THR A 163 10.13 -0.64 18.70
CA THR A 163 9.27 -0.08 19.73
C THR A 163 10.10 0.95 20.47
N PHE A 164 9.93 2.21 20.16
CA PHE A 164 10.48 3.29 20.96
C PHE A 164 9.85 3.22 22.34
N GLN A 165 10.56 2.60 23.29
CA GLN A 165 10.22 2.72 24.70
C GLN A 165 10.57 4.15 25.10
N VAL A 166 9.56 4.98 25.23
CA VAL A 166 9.69 6.27 25.95
C VAL A 166 9.99 5.92 27.39
N LYS A 167 11.28 5.99 27.78
CA LYS A 167 11.67 5.95 29.19
C LYS A 167 10.97 7.14 29.86
N LYS A 168 9.96 6.87 30.67
CA LYS A 168 9.48 7.86 31.64
C LYS A 168 10.67 8.22 32.54
N VAL A 169 11.17 9.44 32.39
CA VAL A 169 12.08 10.02 33.34
C VAL A 169 11.25 10.19 34.60
N SER A 170 11.54 9.39 35.62
CA SER A 170 10.97 9.55 36.96
C SER A 170 11.55 10.83 37.57
N ASP A 171 10.73 11.85 37.65
CA ASP A 171 11.03 13.04 38.46
C ASP A 171 11.18 12.62 39.92
N SER A 172 12.39 12.66 40.43
CA SER A 172 12.63 12.68 41.86
C SER A 172 12.63 14.14 42.33
N PRO A 173 11.89 14.50 43.38
CA PRO A 173 11.86 15.86 43.87
C PRO A 173 13.02 16.11 44.84
N SER A 174 13.88 17.08 44.56
CA SER A 174 14.71 17.71 45.58
C SER A 174 14.93 19.18 45.27
N GLY A 175 14.27 19.98 46.02
CA GLY A 175 14.45 21.30 46.56
C GLY A 175 15.40 22.28 45.85
N ALA A 176 14.86 23.42 45.50
CA ALA A 176 15.25 24.76 45.89
C ALA A 176 14.52 25.79 45.00
N ALA A 177 13.78 26.67 45.62
CA ALA A 177 13.10 27.78 44.97
C ALA A 177 14.10 28.77 44.37
N THR A 178 13.92 29.05 43.07
CA THR A 178 14.40 30.29 42.47
C THR A 178 13.38 30.75 41.45
N THR A 179 12.70 31.84 41.79
CA THR A 179 11.75 32.60 40.99
C THR A 179 12.44 33.09 39.72
N ASN A 180 12.14 32.51 38.59
CA ASN A 180 12.38 33.11 37.29
C ASN A 180 11.06 33.21 36.51
N GLN A 181 10.51 34.44 36.58
CA GLN A 181 9.34 34.85 35.82
C GLN A 181 9.77 34.98 34.32
N PRO A 182 9.02 34.37 33.37
CA PRO A 182 9.34 34.54 31.97
C PRO A 182 9.08 35.98 31.51
N PRO A 183 9.87 36.50 30.54
CA PRO A 183 9.70 37.85 30.02
C PRO A 183 8.34 37.99 29.32
N GLN A 184 7.63 39.09 29.62
CA GLN A 184 6.37 39.44 28.98
C GLN A 184 6.60 39.84 27.53
N PRO A 185 5.69 39.47 26.59
CA PRO A 185 5.77 39.89 25.20
C PRO A 185 5.54 41.41 25.08
N PRO A 186 6.17 42.07 24.08
CA PRO A 186 6.03 43.50 23.86
C PRO A 186 4.60 43.87 23.50
N PRO A 187 4.13 45.09 23.85
CA PRO A 187 2.79 45.54 23.54
C PRO A 187 2.63 45.79 22.02
N PRO A 188 1.41 45.59 21.46
CA PRO A 188 1.16 45.81 20.04
C PRO A 188 1.27 47.30 19.66
N PRO A 189 1.66 47.61 18.39
CA PRO A 189 1.81 48.98 17.93
C PRO A 189 0.47 49.71 17.91
N ARG A 190 0.46 50.95 18.40
CA ARG A 190 -0.70 51.84 18.38
C ARG A 190 -1.08 52.15 16.93
N ARG A 191 -2.29 51.86 16.52
CA ARG A 191 -2.86 52.31 15.26
C ARG A 191 -3.21 53.79 15.36
N THR A 192 -2.51 54.62 14.61
CA THR A 192 -2.86 56.05 14.44
C THR A 192 -3.91 56.13 13.32
N PHE A 193 -5.12 56.57 13.68
CA PHE A 193 -6.16 56.87 12.71
C PHE A 193 -5.92 58.28 12.19
N LEU A 194 -5.57 58.40 10.88
CA LEU A 194 -5.58 59.68 10.16
C LEU A 194 -7.02 59.95 9.71
N ILE A 195 -7.65 60.95 10.33
CA ILE A 195 -8.91 61.52 9.88
C ILE A 195 -8.55 62.50 8.76
N ARG A 196 -8.96 62.19 7.51
CA ARG A 196 -8.96 63.16 6.41
C ARG A 196 -10.23 64.02 6.48
N LYS A 197 -10.02 65.35 6.52
CA LYS A 197 -11.06 66.36 6.31
C LYS A 197 -11.34 66.49 4.82
#